data_568eae3d45aaa25cd0b15785254ef3bd
#
_entry.id   568eae3d45aaa25cd0b15785254ef3bd
#
_cell.length_a   1.000
_cell.length_b   1.000
_cell.length_c   1.000
_cell.angle_alpha   90.00
_cell.angle_beta   90.00
_cell.angle_gamma   90.00
#
_symmetry.space_group_name_H-M   'P 1'
#
loop_
_entity.id
_entity.type
_entity.pdbx_description
1 polymer ?
#
loop_
_entity_poly.entity_id
_entity_poly.type
_entity_poly.pdbx_seq_one_letter_code
_entity_poly.pdbx_strand_id
1 'polypeptide(L)'
;MQPIAKALLGCLLLLMLPLAGCTAAPVKESVNDAETLVEIEDPCMLATQSSLQSLVSIQVDGEDRFFRLSVPSSTPGTKLPIVLAFHGGGDAEEDFPQQNQFDQLGETEKFIMVYVIADSDRTAAEGDWYLNSAATSREDNDFSEQIVDELAQVFCIDEDRLYATGYSLGSMFTYEIACQLNQRFAAVASFAGTMPVSPESCDLLGRMAVLHIHGKLDYIIDYDEDWDWKDGEHEGVGTMSNIPGMIDYWADKSNCQNENTH
;
A
#
# COMPACT_ATOMS: atom_id res chain seq x y z
N MET A 1 -10.12 2.74 -29.90
CA MET A 1 -10.87 2.32 -31.12
C MET A 1 -11.78 1.16 -30.76
N GLN A 2 -13.06 1.37 -30.92
CA GLN A 2 -14.24 0.51 -30.76
C GLN A 2 -14.47 -0.20 -29.41
N PRO A 3 -15.57 0.12 -28.74
CA PRO A 3 -16.07 -0.62 -27.58
C PRO A 3 -16.87 -1.84 -28.02
N ILE A 4 -16.65 -2.95 -27.35
CA ILE A 4 -17.40 -4.19 -27.56
C ILE A 4 -18.71 -4.11 -26.78
N ALA A 5 -19.82 -4.01 -27.54
CA ALA A 5 -21.16 -4.01 -27.00
C ALA A 5 -21.53 -5.39 -26.43
N LYS A 6 -22.04 -5.41 -25.20
CA LYS A 6 -22.71 -6.59 -24.62
C LYS A 6 -24.10 -6.74 -25.21
N ALA A 7 -24.31 -7.82 -25.92
CA ALA A 7 -25.64 -8.22 -26.39
C ALA A 7 -26.35 -8.97 -25.25
N LEU A 8 -27.44 -8.41 -24.76
CA LEU A 8 -28.45 -9.09 -23.94
C LEU A 8 -29.42 -9.81 -24.87
N LEU A 9 -29.45 -11.12 -24.81
CA LEU A 9 -30.45 -11.94 -25.48
C LEU A 9 -31.61 -12.21 -24.53
N GLY A 10 -32.71 -11.47 -24.71
CA GLY A 10 -33.96 -11.71 -24.06
C GLY A 10 -34.71 -12.87 -24.72
N CYS A 11 -35.05 -13.90 -23.97
CA CYS A 11 -35.94 -14.96 -24.41
C CYS A 11 -37.34 -14.68 -23.85
N LEU A 12 -38.22 -14.17 -24.74
CA LEU A 12 -39.64 -13.95 -24.48
C LEU A 12 -40.39 -15.23 -24.81
N LEU A 13 -40.94 -15.93 -23.81
CA LEU A 13 -41.86 -17.03 -24.02
C LEU A 13 -43.25 -16.62 -23.51
N LEU A 14 -44.13 -16.27 -24.46
CA LEU A 14 -45.58 -16.14 -24.23
C LEU A 14 -46.23 -17.53 -24.19
N LEU A 15 -46.92 -17.84 -23.11
CA LEU A 15 -47.90 -18.91 -23.07
C LEU A 15 -49.21 -18.38 -22.51
N MET A 16 -50.26 -18.49 -23.32
CA MET A 16 -51.64 -18.13 -23.04
C MET A 16 -52.41 -19.26 -22.33
N LEU A 17 -53.04 -18.94 -21.19
CA LEU A 17 -54.40 -19.25 -20.71
C LEU A 17 -54.87 -20.70 -20.48
N PRO A 18 -55.86 -21.00 -19.60
CA PRO A 18 -57.11 -20.28 -19.35
C PRO A 18 -57.52 -20.04 -17.86
N LEU A 19 -58.48 -19.12 -17.70
CA LEU A 19 -59.19 -18.80 -16.48
C LEU A 19 -60.03 -19.97 -15.95
N ALA A 20 -59.92 -20.26 -14.65
CA ALA A 20 -60.98 -20.85 -13.84
C ALA A 20 -60.91 -20.20 -12.46
N GLY A 21 -61.94 -19.50 -12.10
CA GLY A 21 -62.08 -18.82 -10.82
C GLY A 21 -62.30 -19.79 -9.65
N CYS A 22 -61.58 -19.54 -8.57
CA CYS A 22 -62.00 -19.93 -7.23
C CYS A 22 -61.49 -18.83 -6.29
N THR A 23 -62.41 -18.22 -5.56
CA THR A 23 -62.13 -17.27 -4.47
C THR A 23 -61.51 -18.01 -3.32
N ALA A 24 -60.23 -17.75 -3.05
CA ALA A 24 -59.58 -18.12 -1.82
C ALA A 24 -59.22 -16.86 -1.03
N ALA A 25 -59.46 -16.88 0.26
CA ALA A 25 -59.20 -15.82 1.23
C ALA A 25 -57.69 -15.46 1.25
N PRO A 26 -57.34 -14.19 1.63
CA PRO A 26 -55.95 -13.81 1.66
C PRO A 26 -55.21 -14.55 2.79
N VAL A 27 -54.30 -15.43 2.40
CA VAL A 27 -53.27 -15.94 3.29
C VAL A 27 -52.30 -14.78 3.53
N LYS A 28 -52.20 -14.34 4.76
CA LYS A 28 -51.09 -13.48 5.19
C LYS A 28 -49.80 -14.30 5.07
N GLU A 29 -49.08 -14.14 3.98
CA GLU A 29 -47.65 -14.50 3.94
C GLU A 29 -46.91 -13.61 4.93
N SER A 30 -46.50 -14.21 6.04
CA SER A 30 -45.46 -13.62 6.86
C SER A 30 -44.17 -13.77 6.07
N VAL A 31 -43.73 -12.69 5.44
CA VAL A 31 -42.37 -12.58 4.92
C VAL A 31 -41.48 -12.58 6.16
N ASN A 32 -40.95 -13.73 6.50
CA ASN A 32 -39.76 -13.81 7.33
C ASN A 32 -38.59 -13.42 6.44
N ASP A 33 -38.31 -12.14 6.35
CA ASP A 33 -36.98 -11.64 5.95
C ASP A 33 -36.03 -12.01 7.10
N ALA A 34 -35.66 -13.28 7.16
CA ALA A 34 -34.43 -13.66 7.82
C ALA A 34 -33.29 -13.12 6.90
N GLU A 35 -32.85 -11.91 7.15
CA GLU A 35 -31.53 -11.50 6.72
C GLU A 35 -30.58 -12.60 7.19
N THR A 36 -30.06 -13.35 6.23
CA THR A 36 -28.98 -14.29 6.49
C THR A 36 -27.80 -13.41 6.85
N LEU A 37 -27.54 -13.24 8.14
CA LEU A 37 -26.30 -12.66 8.61
C LEU A 37 -25.21 -13.54 8.02
N VAL A 38 -24.50 -13.02 7.03
CA VAL A 38 -23.25 -13.63 6.55
C VAL A 38 -22.32 -13.52 7.75
N GLU A 39 -22.12 -14.63 8.43
CA GLU A 39 -21.13 -14.71 9.50
C GLU A 39 -19.77 -14.53 8.83
N ILE A 40 -19.14 -13.36 9.02
CA ILE A 40 -17.79 -13.11 8.53
C ILE A 40 -16.89 -14.02 9.37
N GLU A 41 -16.37 -15.07 8.76
CA GLU A 41 -15.38 -15.94 9.42
C GLU A 41 -14.17 -15.10 9.83
N ASP A 42 -13.71 -15.32 11.05
CA ASP A 42 -12.46 -14.71 11.54
C ASP A 42 -11.30 -15.12 10.61
N PRO A 43 -10.63 -14.15 9.95
CA PRO A 43 -9.54 -14.47 9.03
C PRO A 43 -8.43 -15.32 9.66
N CYS A 44 -8.27 -15.25 10.98
CA CYS A 44 -7.28 -16.04 11.70
C CYS A 44 -7.66 -17.53 11.81
N MET A 45 -8.90 -17.89 11.53
CA MET A 45 -9.33 -19.30 11.49
C MET A 45 -9.09 -19.96 10.13
N LEU A 46 -8.62 -19.20 9.15
CA LEU A 46 -8.41 -19.67 7.79
C LEU A 46 -6.92 -19.88 7.48
N ALA A 47 -6.65 -20.88 6.63
CA ALA A 47 -5.33 -21.05 6.02
C ALA A 47 -5.23 -20.19 4.76
N THR A 48 -4.05 -19.64 4.46
CA THR A 48 -3.79 -19.01 3.17
C THR A 48 -3.16 -19.98 2.19
N GLN A 49 -3.49 -19.82 0.92
CA GLN A 49 -2.79 -20.47 -0.19
C GLN A 49 -1.80 -19.48 -0.79
N SER A 50 -0.64 -19.98 -1.22
CA SER A 50 0.34 -19.12 -1.89
C SER A 50 -0.24 -18.52 -3.16
N SER A 51 -0.12 -17.21 -3.30
CA SER A 51 -0.43 -16.47 -4.52
C SER A 51 0.63 -15.40 -4.77
N LEU A 52 0.93 -15.15 -6.05
CA LEU A 52 1.98 -14.22 -6.44
C LEU A 52 1.44 -13.10 -7.32
N GLN A 53 1.75 -11.86 -6.95
CA GLN A 53 1.55 -10.64 -7.74
C GLN A 53 0.14 -10.48 -8.32
N SER A 54 -0.89 -10.91 -7.57
CA SER A 54 -2.28 -10.68 -7.95
C SER A 54 -2.56 -9.18 -7.96
N LEU A 55 -3.07 -8.64 -9.08
CA LEU A 55 -3.48 -7.25 -9.16
C LEU A 55 -4.78 -7.06 -8.37
N VAL A 56 -4.76 -6.15 -7.42
CA VAL A 56 -5.88 -5.78 -6.55
C VAL A 56 -6.17 -4.30 -6.72
N SER A 57 -7.44 -3.92 -6.69
CA SER A 57 -7.87 -2.53 -6.63
C SER A 57 -8.72 -2.28 -5.38
N ILE A 58 -8.55 -1.11 -4.80
CA ILE A 58 -9.40 -0.58 -3.72
C ILE A 58 -9.82 0.84 -4.07
N GLN A 59 -10.97 1.26 -3.52
CA GLN A 59 -11.45 2.63 -3.69
C GLN A 59 -10.85 3.53 -2.61
N VAL A 60 -10.16 4.59 -3.03
CA VAL A 60 -9.62 5.63 -2.14
C VAL A 60 -10.19 6.96 -2.62
N ASP A 61 -10.94 7.63 -1.78
CA ASP A 61 -11.61 8.91 -2.09
C ASP A 61 -12.45 8.92 -3.39
N GLY A 62 -12.93 7.73 -3.80
CA GLY A 62 -13.78 7.55 -4.97
C GLY A 62 -13.02 7.23 -6.26
N GLU A 63 -11.72 7.03 -6.17
CA GLU A 63 -10.85 6.62 -7.29
C GLU A 63 -10.32 5.20 -7.08
N ASP A 64 -10.12 4.47 -8.18
CA ASP A 64 -9.50 3.14 -8.14
C ASP A 64 -7.99 3.27 -7.98
N ARG A 65 -7.45 2.77 -6.86
CA ARG A 65 -6.01 2.65 -6.63
C ARG A 65 -5.62 1.18 -6.64
N PHE A 66 -4.42 0.89 -7.10
CA PHE A 66 -3.97 -0.46 -7.43
C PHE A 66 -2.71 -0.86 -6.65
N PHE A 67 -2.59 -2.14 -6.37
CA PHE A 67 -1.37 -2.76 -5.87
C PHE A 67 -1.28 -4.22 -6.32
N ARG A 68 -0.07 -4.79 -6.32
CA ARG A 68 0.13 -6.23 -6.53
C ARG A 68 0.36 -6.90 -5.19
N LEU A 69 -0.32 -8.00 -4.99
CA LEU A 69 -0.35 -8.73 -3.72
C LEU A 69 0.25 -10.12 -3.89
N SER A 70 1.25 -10.44 -3.08
CA SER A 70 1.78 -11.79 -2.92
C SER A 70 1.53 -12.27 -1.49
N VAL A 71 0.83 -13.39 -1.37
CA VAL A 71 0.43 -13.97 -0.08
C VAL A 71 1.17 -15.30 0.09
N PRO A 72 1.87 -15.54 1.22
CA PRO A 72 2.48 -16.83 1.49
C PRO A 72 1.44 -17.87 1.90
N SER A 73 1.78 -19.12 1.73
CA SER A 73 0.98 -20.19 2.34
C SER A 73 1.11 -20.17 3.87
N SER A 74 0.00 -20.32 4.58
CA SER A 74 -0.01 -20.37 6.05
C SER A 74 -1.06 -21.34 6.59
N THR A 75 -0.93 -21.71 7.85
CA THR A 75 -1.92 -22.48 8.59
C THR A 75 -2.83 -21.55 9.43
N PRO A 76 -4.04 -21.99 9.79
CA PRO A 76 -4.90 -21.22 10.68
C PRO A 76 -4.17 -20.78 11.96
N GLY A 77 -4.41 -19.57 12.39
CA GLY A 77 -3.77 -18.95 13.57
C GLY A 77 -2.39 -18.31 13.29
N THR A 78 -1.85 -18.45 12.09
CA THR A 78 -0.59 -17.79 11.72
C THR A 78 -0.84 -16.32 11.44
N LYS A 79 -0.29 -15.44 12.28
CA LYS A 79 -0.30 -14.00 12.03
C LYS A 79 0.79 -13.63 11.03
N LEU A 80 0.41 -12.97 9.93
CA LEU A 80 1.29 -12.61 8.83
C LEU A 80 1.70 -11.13 8.93
N PRO A 81 3.00 -10.81 8.98
CA PRO A 81 3.49 -9.46 8.77
C PRO A 81 3.14 -8.95 7.37
N ILE A 82 3.09 -7.63 7.21
CA ILE A 82 2.97 -6.97 5.91
C ILE A 82 4.23 -6.17 5.60
N VAL A 83 4.69 -6.24 4.36
CA VAL A 83 5.71 -5.36 3.81
C VAL A 83 5.11 -4.61 2.62
N LEU A 84 4.99 -3.29 2.72
CA LEU A 84 4.66 -2.42 1.59
C LEU A 84 5.94 -2.04 0.86
N ALA A 85 5.98 -2.19 -0.47
CA ALA A 85 7.12 -1.81 -1.30
C ALA A 85 6.70 -0.79 -2.35
N PHE A 86 7.47 0.30 -2.42
CA PHE A 86 7.23 1.46 -3.26
C PHE A 86 8.27 1.53 -4.37
N HIS A 87 7.84 1.58 -5.62
CA HIS A 87 8.71 1.64 -6.79
C HIS A 87 9.34 3.03 -6.96
N GLY A 88 10.40 3.14 -7.78
CA GLY A 88 11.05 4.39 -8.14
C GLY A 88 10.23 5.23 -9.12
N GLY A 89 10.65 6.47 -9.32
CA GLY A 89 10.02 7.36 -10.31
C GLY A 89 10.22 6.87 -11.74
N GLY A 90 9.14 6.86 -12.52
CA GLY A 90 9.15 6.40 -13.90
C GLY A 90 9.35 4.90 -14.08
N ASP A 91 9.42 4.12 -13.01
CA ASP A 91 9.47 2.67 -13.08
C ASP A 91 8.13 2.11 -13.53
N ALA A 92 8.16 1.19 -14.48
CA ALA A 92 6.97 0.45 -14.82
C ALA A 92 6.56 -0.41 -13.61
N GLU A 93 5.35 -0.26 -13.17
CA GLU A 93 4.75 -1.00 -12.04
C GLU A 93 4.92 -2.53 -12.16
N GLU A 94 5.05 -3.01 -13.40
CA GLU A 94 5.21 -4.42 -13.73
C GLU A 94 6.64 -4.90 -13.51
N ASP A 95 7.63 -4.02 -13.63
CA ASP A 95 9.04 -4.39 -13.58
C ASP A 95 9.57 -4.43 -12.15
N PHE A 96 9.09 -3.57 -11.26
CA PHE A 96 9.58 -3.48 -9.89
C PHE A 96 9.49 -4.80 -9.11
N PRO A 97 8.38 -5.56 -9.15
CA PRO A 97 8.31 -6.87 -8.51
C PRO A 97 9.30 -7.89 -9.10
N GLN A 98 9.64 -7.76 -10.39
CA GLN A 98 10.54 -8.69 -11.07
C GLN A 98 12.02 -8.40 -10.81
N GLN A 99 12.35 -7.17 -10.41
CA GLN A 99 13.72 -6.73 -10.14
C GLN A 99 14.24 -7.17 -8.77
N ASN A 100 13.38 -7.70 -7.92
CA ASN A 100 13.72 -8.13 -6.58
C ASN A 100 13.24 -9.57 -6.31
N GLN A 101 13.60 -10.13 -5.17
CA GLN A 101 13.25 -11.49 -4.76
C GLN A 101 12.31 -11.49 -3.54
N PHE A 102 11.56 -10.42 -3.30
CA PHE A 102 10.71 -10.29 -2.13
C PHE A 102 9.59 -11.32 -2.08
N ASP A 103 9.05 -11.74 -3.24
CA ASP A 103 8.02 -12.78 -3.29
C ASP A 103 8.53 -14.12 -2.73
N GLN A 104 9.76 -14.52 -3.13
CA GLN A 104 10.37 -15.74 -2.63
C GLN A 104 10.71 -15.63 -1.14
N LEU A 105 11.17 -14.46 -0.71
CA LEU A 105 11.45 -14.18 0.69
C LEU A 105 10.16 -14.21 1.50
N GLY A 106 9.07 -13.60 1.01
CA GLY A 106 7.75 -13.60 1.64
C GLY A 106 7.21 -15.00 1.86
N GLU A 107 7.34 -15.89 0.87
CA GLU A 107 6.94 -17.30 1.05
C GLU A 107 7.82 -18.02 2.08
N THR A 108 9.11 -17.71 2.14
CA THR A 108 10.04 -18.36 3.08
C THR A 108 9.86 -17.87 4.51
N GLU A 109 9.80 -16.56 4.70
CA GLU A 109 9.75 -15.89 6.01
C GLU A 109 8.32 -15.63 6.49
N LYS A 110 7.32 -16.00 5.68
CA LYS A 110 5.89 -15.90 5.99
C LYS A 110 5.41 -14.46 6.27
N PHE A 111 5.58 -13.59 5.27
CA PHE A 111 4.98 -12.25 5.26
C PHE A 111 4.23 -11.98 3.94
N ILE A 112 3.22 -11.15 4.01
CA ILE A 112 2.50 -10.64 2.85
C ILE A 112 3.34 -9.54 2.21
N MET A 113 3.60 -9.65 0.91
CA MET A 113 4.28 -8.64 0.12
C MET A 113 3.27 -7.84 -0.69
N VAL A 114 3.30 -6.52 -0.56
CA VAL A 114 2.46 -5.59 -1.30
C VAL A 114 3.34 -4.66 -2.12
N TYR A 115 3.25 -4.73 -3.44
CA TYR A 115 3.87 -3.76 -4.33
C TYR A 115 2.85 -2.68 -4.65
N VAL A 116 3.00 -1.55 -4.02
CA VAL A 116 2.07 -0.43 -4.16
C VAL A 116 2.31 0.26 -5.50
N ILE A 117 1.25 0.55 -6.24
CA ILE A 117 1.30 1.21 -7.54
C ILE A 117 0.92 2.67 -7.33
N ALA A 118 1.80 3.56 -7.75
CA ALA A 118 1.55 4.99 -7.71
C ALA A 118 0.42 5.38 -8.66
N ASP A 119 -0.15 6.56 -8.46
CA ASP A 119 -1.16 7.08 -9.35
C ASP A 119 -0.52 7.53 -10.68
N SER A 120 -0.84 6.83 -11.75
CA SER A 120 -0.33 7.10 -13.11
C SER A 120 -0.93 8.35 -13.76
N ASP A 121 -2.05 8.85 -13.25
CA ASP A 121 -2.72 10.04 -13.78
C ASP A 121 -2.10 11.34 -13.22
N ARG A 122 -1.19 11.22 -12.27
CA ARG A 122 -0.40 12.37 -11.80
C ARG A 122 0.57 12.78 -12.88
N THR A 123 0.36 14.00 -13.36
CA THR A 123 1.17 14.61 -14.44
C THR A 123 2.55 15.09 -13.98
N ALA A 124 2.91 14.87 -12.73
CA ALA A 124 4.27 15.11 -12.26
C ALA A 124 5.20 14.13 -12.99
N ALA A 125 5.96 14.64 -13.92
CA ALA A 125 6.75 13.89 -14.90
C ALA A 125 7.70 12.82 -14.32
N GLU A 126 7.80 12.71 -12.99
CA GLU A 126 8.63 11.73 -12.27
C GLU A 126 8.20 11.60 -10.81
N GLY A 127 7.08 12.22 -10.38
CA GLY A 127 6.65 12.25 -9.00
C GLY A 127 5.41 11.39 -8.82
N ASP A 128 5.59 10.10 -8.77
CA ASP A 128 4.50 9.17 -8.56
C ASP A 128 4.06 9.14 -7.09
N TRP A 129 4.87 9.67 -6.17
CA TRP A 129 4.61 9.70 -4.73
C TRP A 129 4.62 11.12 -4.17
N TYR A 130 3.67 11.46 -3.31
CA TYR A 130 3.70 12.71 -2.57
C TYR A 130 4.78 12.68 -1.48
N LEU A 131 5.74 13.61 -1.58
CA LEU A 131 6.76 13.82 -0.57
C LEU A 131 6.44 15.05 0.27
N ASN A 132 6.94 15.10 1.51
CA ASN A 132 6.59 16.10 2.52
C ASN A 132 5.06 16.22 2.65
N SER A 133 4.42 15.08 2.83
CA SER A 133 2.98 14.89 2.63
C SER A 133 2.11 15.74 3.54
N ALA A 134 2.60 16.17 4.70
CA ALA A 134 1.91 17.11 5.57
C ALA A 134 1.79 18.52 4.96
N ALA A 135 2.71 18.90 4.04
CA ALA A 135 2.68 20.16 3.31
C ALA A 135 2.10 20.02 1.89
N THR A 136 2.12 18.84 1.32
CA THR A 136 1.67 18.55 -0.05
C THR A 136 0.31 17.84 -0.06
N SER A 137 0.31 16.50 -0.08
CA SER A 137 -0.91 15.69 -0.01
C SER A 137 -0.66 14.38 0.76
N ARG A 138 -1.67 13.94 1.50
CA ARG A 138 -1.66 12.69 2.24
C ARG A 138 -2.20 11.49 1.46
N GLU A 139 -2.65 11.68 0.23
CA GLU A 139 -3.33 10.63 -0.55
C GLU A 139 -2.60 9.29 -0.56
N ASP A 140 -1.27 9.28 -0.75
CA ASP A 140 -0.51 8.04 -0.77
C ASP A 140 -0.32 7.42 0.62
N ASN A 141 -0.27 8.24 1.68
CA ASN A 141 -0.29 7.74 3.05
C ASN A 141 -1.63 7.10 3.37
N ASP A 142 -2.74 7.77 3.02
CA ASP A 142 -4.10 7.30 3.27
C ASP A 142 -4.37 6.01 2.46
N PHE A 143 -3.88 5.93 1.23
CA PHE A 143 -3.90 4.71 0.44
C PHE A 143 -3.12 3.57 1.11
N SER A 144 -1.92 3.86 1.64
CA SER A 144 -1.09 2.88 2.33
C SER A 144 -1.75 2.35 3.60
N GLU A 145 -2.40 3.22 4.37
CA GLU A 145 -3.20 2.81 5.53
C GLU A 145 -4.38 1.93 5.13
N GLN A 146 -5.13 2.35 4.11
CA GLN A 146 -6.29 1.60 3.65
C GLN A 146 -5.93 0.22 3.10
N ILE A 147 -4.79 0.06 2.42
CA ILE A 147 -4.29 -1.27 2.02
C ILE A 147 -4.19 -2.20 3.24
N VAL A 148 -3.58 -1.73 4.33
CA VAL A 148 -3.41 -2.54 5.54
C VAL A 148 -4.77 -2.89 6.15
N ASP A 149 -5.70 -1.92 6.21
CA ASP A 149 -7.03 -2.12 6.77
C ASP A 149 -7.85 -3.13 5.96
N GLU A 150 -7.81 -3.05 4.64
CA GLU A 150 -8.49 -4.01 3.76
C GLU A 150 -7.89 -5.42 3.86
N LEU A 151 -6.57 -5.52 3.93
CA LEU A 151 -5.90 -6.81 4.11
C LEU A 151 -6.20 -7.44 5.47
N ALA A 152 -6.35 -6.64 6.53
CA ALA A 152 -6.71 -7.13 7.86
C ALA A 152 -8.13 -7.71 7.93
N GLN A 153 -9.02 -7.34 7.01
CA GLN A 153 -10.36 -7.92 6.91
C GLN A 153 -10.37 -9.34 6.33
N VAL A 154 -9.35 -9.70 5.53
CA VAL A 154 -9.32 -10.96 4.78
C VAL A 154 -8.18 -11.89 5.18
N PHE A 155 -7.15 -11.39 5.86
CA PHE A 155 -6.01 -12.16 6.31
C PHE A 155 -5.75 -11.96 7.80
N CYS A 156 -5.18 -12.99 8.45
CA CYS A 156 -4.72 -12.90 9.84
C CYS A 156 -3.42 -12.09 9.89
N ILE A 157 -3.55 -10.78 10.02
CA ILE A 157 -2.42 -9.85 9.99
C ILE A 157 -1.80 -9.70 11.39
N ASP A 158 -0.48 -9.55 11.42
CA ASP A 158 0.26 -9.11 12.61
C ASP A 158 0.44 -7.59 12.55
N GLU A 159 -0.45 -6.85 13.16
CA GLU A 159 -0.44 -5.39 13.15
C GLU A 159 0.78 -4.77 13.87
N ASP A 160 1.48 -5.54 14.70
CA ASP A 160 2.73 -5.11 15.34
C ASP A 160 3.95 -5.26 14.40
N ARG A 161 3.78 -5.91 13.24
CA ARG A 161 4.82 -6.19 12.26
C ARG A 161 4.45 -5.68 10.86
N LEU A 162 4.20 -4.39 10.76
CA LEU A 162 4.01 -3.68 9.50
C LEU A 162 5.32 -2.99 9.12
N TYR A 163 5.75 -3.17 7.88
CA TYR A 163 7.02 -2.66 7.36
C TYR A 163 6.82 -1.99 6.02
N ALA A 164 7.68 -1.01 5.73
CA ALA A 164 7.73 -0.36 4.43
C ALA A 164 9.13 -0.38 3.85
N THR A 165 9.24 -0.53 2.54
CA THR A 165 10.50 -0.44 1.80
C THR A 165 10.29 0.23 0.47
N GLY A 166 11.35 0.78 -0.12
CA GLY A 166 11.25 1.40 -1.42
C GLY A 166 12.62 1.64 -2.08
N TYR A 167 12.57 1.95 -3.36
CA TYR A 167 13.72 2.28 -4.18
C TYR A 167 13.58 3.68 -4.75
N SER A 168 14.67 4.47 -4.77
CA SER A 168 14.71 5.82 -5.38
C SER A 168 13.57 6.70 -4.83
N LEU A 169 12.67 7.21 -5.66
CA LEU A 169 11.52 8.02 -5.23
C LEU A 169 10.59 7.26 -4.26
N GLY A 170 10.36 5.96 -4.46
CA GLY A 170 9.62 5.14 -3.50
C GLY A 170 10.35 4.96 -2.17
N SER A 171 11.69 5.01 -2.19
CA SER A 171 12.51 5.05 -0.98
C SER A 171 12.35 6.37 -0.22
N MET A 172 12.21 7.49 -0.93
CA MET A 172 11.87 8.79 -0.31
C MET A 172 10.48 8.73 0.35
N PHE A 173 9.51 8.10 -0.32
CA PHE A 173 8.18 7.91 0.26
C PHE A 173 8.18 6.99 1.48
N THR A 174 9.11 6.05 1.61
CA THR A 174 9.26 5.26 2.84
C THR A 174 9.51 6.13 4.07
N TYR A 175 10.16 7.28 3.92
CA TYR A 175 10.32 8.24 5.02
C TYR A 175 9.03 8.99 5.34
N GLU A 176 8.15 9.19 4.35
CA GLU A 176 6.79 9.69 4.62
C GLU A 176 6.00 8.69 5.49
N ILE A 177 6.07 7.40 5.17
CA ILE A 177 5.49 6.35 6.02
C ILE A 177 6.08 6.41 7.44
N ALA A 178 7.40 6.55 7.56
CA ALA A 178 8.07 6.65 8.85
C ALA A 178 7.67 7.89 9.66
N CYS A 179 7.38 8.99 9.00
CA CYS A 179 6.94 10.23 9.66
C CYS A 179 5.45 10.24 9.96
N GLN A 180 4.62 9.87 9.00
CA GLN A 180 3.17 10.08 9.06
C GLN A 180 2.42 8.89 9.66
N LEU A 181 2.97 7.67 9.53
CA LEU A 181 2.32 6.42 9.93
C LEU A 181 3.13 5.64 10.98
N ASN A 182 3.99 6.33 11.73
CA ASN A 182 4.87 5.73 12.74
C ASN A 182 4.14 5.02 13.89
N GLN A 183 2.86 5.23 14.05
CA GLN A 183 2.03 4.51 15.02
C GLN A 183 1.70 3.08 14.57
N ARG A 184 1.75 2.83 13.27
CA ARG A 184 1.38 1.56 12.67
C ARG A 184 2.60 0.77 12.18
N PHE A 185 3.58 1.46 11.59
CA PHE A 185 4.75 0.81 10.99
C PHE A 185 5.90 0.68 12.00
N ALA A 186 6.39 -0.54 12.17
CA ALA A 186 7.46 -0.87 13.11
C ALA A 186 8.85 -0.49 12.60
N ALA A 187 9.06 -0.57 11.28
CA ALA A 187 10.33 -0.24 10.65
C ALA A 187 10.17 0.11 9.17
N VAL A 188 11.16 0.84 8.66
CA VAL A 188 11.28 1.16 7.24
C VAL A 188 12.68 0.81 6.71
N ALA A 189 12.75 0.44 5.43
CA ALA A 189 13.99 0.19 4.71
C ALA A 189 14.03 1.01 3.41
N SER A 190 14.94 1.96 3.34
CA SER A 190 15.12 2.89 2.25
C SER A 190 16.34 2.50 1.41
N PHE A 191 16.17 2.40 0.09
CA PHE A 191 17.24 2.10 -0.84
C PHE A 191 17.38 3.21 -1.89
N ALA A 192 18.53 3.90 -1.87
CA ALA A 192 18.88 4.99 -2.78
C ALA A 192 17.86 6.13 -2.83
N GLY A 193 17.46 6.65 -1.66
CA GLY A 193 16.57 7.79 -1.51
C GLY A 193 17.05 8.72 -0.39
N THR A 194 16.30 9.76 -0.13
CA THR A 194 16.52 10.71 0.95
C THR A 194 15.17 11.29 1.40
N MET A 195 15.18 12.30 2.24
CA MET A 195 13.98 12.99 2.72
C MET A 195 14.21 14.51 2.80
N PRO A 196 13.16 15.32 2.93
CA PRO A 196 13.30 16.75 3.15
C PRO A 196 14.16 17.07 4.40
N VAL A 197 15.02 18.08 4.30
CA VAL A 197 15.82 18.60 5.44
C VAL A 197 14.91 19.00 6.61
N SER A 198 13.77 19.58 6.28
CA SER A 198 12.80 20.05 7.27
C SER A 198 11.41 19.51 6.88
N PRO A 199 11.10 18.26 7.22
CA PRO A 199 9.77 17.73 6.97
C PRO A 199 8.75 18.52 7.80
N GLU A 200 7.60 18.85 7.21
CA GLU A 200 6.55 19.66 7.85
C GLU A 200 6.03 18.99 9.13
N SER A 201 5.93 17.67 9.12
CA SER A 201 5.55 16.89 10.29
C SER A 201 6.28 15.55 10.29
N CYS A 202 6.97 15.26 11.38
CA CYS A 202 7.63 13.96 11.60
C CYS A 202 7.74 13.68 13.12
N ASP A 203 6.63 13.73 13.83
CA ASP A 203 6.60 13.48 15.26
C ASP A 203 6.43 12.00 15.55
N LEU A 204 7.49 11.37 16.09
CA LEU A 204 7.46 9.96 16.45
C LEU A 204 6.75 9.75 17.78
N LEU A 205 5.83 8.80 17.85
CA LEU A 205 5.23 8.34 19.11
C LEU A 205 6.08 7.28 19.82
N GLY A 206 7.26 7.02 19.33
CA GLY A 206 8.18 6.01 19.86
C GLY A 206 9.50 6.05 19.10
N ARG A 207 10.07 4.87 18.89
CA ARG A 207 11.26 4.70 18.05
C ARG A 207 10.86 4.13 16.71
N MET A 208 11.43 4.69 15.64
CA MET A 208 11.34 4.12 14.29
C MET A 208 12.66 3.42 13.98
N ALA A 209 12.61 2.15 13.62
CA ALA A 209 13.78 1.45 13.10
C ALA A 209 13.94 1.80 11.60
N VAL A 210 15.08 2.33 11.24
CA VAL A 210 15.39 2.76 9.88
C VAL A 210 16.62 2.00 9.37
N LEU A 211 16.47 1.30 8.25
CA LEU A 211 17.58 0.78 7.46
C LEU A 211 17.75 1.69 6.23
N HIS A 212 18.97 2.16 6.00
CA HIS A 212 19.28 2.94 4.81
C HIS A 212 20.46 2.36 4.04
N ILE A 213 20.31 2.22 2.73
CA ILE A 213 21.35 1.76 1.81
C ILE A 213 21.49 2.77 0.67
N HIS A 214 22.71 3.30 0.48
CA HIS A 214 22.97 4.31 -0.54
C HIS A 214 24.36 4.15 -1.16
N GLY A 215 24.46 4.44 -2.45
CA GLY A 215 25.73 4.48 -3.16
C GLY A 215 26.42 5.83 -2.95
N LYS A 216 27.66 5.85 -2.45
CA LYS A 216 28.42 7.11 -2.27
C LYS A 216 28.73 7.86 -3.56
N LEU A 217 28.56 7.23 -4.71
CA LEU A 217 28.76 7.82 -6.03
C LEU A 217 27.43 7.97 -6.79
N ASP A 218 26.33 8.03 -6.06
CA ASP A 218 25.03 8.32 -6.66
C ASP A 218 25.06 9.74 -7.23
N TYR A 219 24.82 9.87 -8.53
CA TYR A 219 24.85 11.14 -9.25
C TYR A 219 23.44 11.72 -9.49
N ILE A 220 22.40 11.00 -9.06
CA ILE A 220 21.02 11.44 -9.16
C ILE A 220 20.54 11.99 -7.82
N ILE A 221 20.77 11.21 -6.74
CA ILE A 221 20.48 11.60 -5.37
C ILE A 221 21.81 11.75 -4.65
N ASP A 222 22.30 12.98 -4.59
CA ASP A 222 23.63 13.27 -4.08
C ASP A 222 23.82 12.80 -2.65
N TYR A 223 24.99 12.17 -2.39
CA TYR A 223 25.30 11.64 -1.08
C TYR A 223 25.73 12.73 -0.09
N ASP A 224 26.48 13.71 -0.55
CA ASP A 224 27.18 14.69 0.30
C ASP A 224 26.50 16.06 0.34
N GLU A 225 25.67 16.40 -0.64
CA GLU A 225 25.09 17.73 -0.80
C GLU A 225 23.57 17.73 -0.64
N ASP A 226 23.04 18.77 0.01
CA ASP A 226 21.61 19.06 -0.02
C ASP A 226 21.23 19.61 -1.39
N TRP A 227 20.01 19.31 -1.85
CA TRP A 227 19.57 19.74 -3.16
C TRP A 227 18.08 20.09 -3.17
N ASP A 228 17.70 21.05 -4.00
CA ASP A 228 16.31 21.46 -4.14
C ASP A 228 15.57 20.51 -5.08
N TRP A 229 14.40 20.08 -4.65
CA TRP A 229 13.58 19.21 -5.45
C TRP A 229 13.13 19.93 -6.72
N LYS A 230 13.67 19.51 -7.87
CA LYS A 230 13.26 19.91 -9.23
C LYS A 230 12.88 21.38 -9.42
N ASP A 231 13.76 22.30 -9.07
CA ASP A 231 13.65 23.73 -9.41
C ASP A 231 12.26 24.36 -9.13
N GLY A 232 11.52 23.84 -8.13
CA GLY A 232 10.21 24.36 -7.71
C GLY A 232 9.00 23.79 -8.46
N GLU A 233 9.16 22.73 -9.24
CA GLU A 233 8.01 22.05 -9.86
C GLU A 233 7.09 21.34 -8.85
N HIS A 234 7.60 21.07 -7.64
CA HIS A 234 6.85 20.46 -6.56
C HIS A 234 6.80 21.39 -5.36
N GLU A 235 5.87 22.34 -5.40
CA GLU A 235 5.64 23.26 -4.29
C GLU A 235 5.34 22.47 -3.00
N GLY A 236 6.05 22.80 -1.92
CA GLY A 236 5.87 22.20 -0.60
C GLY A 236 6.83 21.03 -0.26
N VAL A 237 7.52 20.42 -1.22
CA VAL A 237 8.51 19.36 -0.91
C VAL A 237 9.73 19.95 -0.20
N GLY A 238 10.29 21.04 -0.70
CA GLY A 238 11.43 21.72 -0.11
C GLY A 238 12.79 21.11 -0.50
N THR A 239 13.82 21.51 0.25
CA THR A 239 15.20 21.04 0.06
C THR A 239 15.35 19.62 0.59
N MET A 240 15.92 18.72 -0.21
CA MET A 240 16.21 17.34 0.17
C MET A 240 17.57 17.26 0.86
N SER A 241 17.63 16.43 1.90
CA SER A 241 18.82 16.26 2.74
C SER A 241 19.90 15.44 2.04
N ASN A 242 21.15 15.80 2.26
CA ASN A 242 22.26 14.89 2.03
C ASN A 242 22.12 13.64 2.91
N ILE A 243 22.77 12.55 2.52
CA ILE A 243 22.58 11.28 3.21
C ILE A 243 23.14 11.27 4.63
N PRO A 244 24.35 11.79 4.93
CA PRO A 244 24.83 11.92 6.31
C PRO A 244 23.86 12.69 7.21
N GLY A 245 23.36 13.85 6.77
CA GLY A 245 22.43 14.68 7.53
C GLY A 245 21.10 13.97 7.80
N MET A 246 20.57 13.25 6.84
CA MET A 246 19.38 12.45 6.99
C MET A 246 19.59 11.29 7.98
N ILE A 247 20.73 10.61 7.94
CA ILE A 247 21.06 9.54 8.89
C ILE A 247 21.16 10.10 10.33
N ASP A 248 21.82 11.26 10.50
CA ASP A 248 21.94 11.93 11.79
C ASP A 248 20.55 12.32 12.33
N TYR A 249 19.66 12.83 11.46
CA TYR A 249 18.28 13.13 11.82
C TYR A 249 17.54 11.92 12.42
N TRP A 250 17.61 10.76 11.77
CA TRP A 250 16.94 9.55 12.25
C TRP A 250 17.61 8.96 13.49
N ALA A 251 18.95 9.05 13.60
CA ALA A 251 19.68 8.64 14.77
C ALA A 251 19.26 9.45 16.01
N ASP A 252 19.15 10.77 15.85
CA ASP A 252 18.70 11.67 16.92
C ASP A 252 17.22 11.41 17.29
N LYS A 253 16.33 11.32 16.29
CA LYS A 253 14.90 11.06 16.50
C LYS A 253 14.65 9.74 17.22
N SER A 254 15.40 8.69 16.89
CA SER A 254 15.26 7.36 17.49
C SER A 254 16.12 7.19 18.76
N ASN A 255 16.84 8.23 19.17
CA ASN A 255 17.77 8.20 20.30
C ASN A 255 18.77 7.02 20.19
N CYS A 256 19.33 6.84 19.00
CA CYS A 256 20.34 5.83 18.75
C CYS A 256 21.65 6.20 19.44
N GLN A 257 22.29 5.20 20.06
CA GLN A 257 23.67 5.37 20.51
C GLN A 257 24.59 5.04 19.34
N ASN A 258 25.60 5.89 19.10
CA ASN A 258 26.59 5.67 18.05
C ASN A 258 27.42 4.43 18.35
N GLU A 259 26.99 3.27 17.89
CA GLU A 259 27.81 2.08 17.77
C GLU A 259 28.17 1.91 16.29
N ASN A 260 29.33 2.42 15.91
CA ASN A 260 29.91 2.07 14.61
C ASN A 260 30.41 0.64 14.68
N THR A 261 29.60 -0.31 14.24
CA THR A 261 30.05 -1.66 13.91
C THR A 261 30.64 -1.62 12.50
N HIS A 262 31.95 -1.73 12.41
CA HIS A 262 32.68 -1.91 11.13
C HIS A 262 32.56 -3.35 10.64
#